data_d236effc0d0a611cf00f1ee03bfcf39f
#
_entry.id   d236effc0d0a611cf00f1ee03bfcf39f
#
_cell.length_a   1.000
_cell.length_b   1.000
_cell.length_c   1.000
_cell.angle_alpha   90.00
_cell.angle_beta   90.00
_cell.angle_gamma   90.00
#
_symmetry.space_group_name_H-M   'P 1'
#
loop_
_entity.id
_entity.type
_entity.pdbx_description
1 polymer ?
#
loop_
_entity_poly.entity_id
_entity_poly.type
_entity_poly.pdbx_seq_one_letter_code
_entity_poly.pdbx_strand_id
1 'polypeptide(L)'
;MEQIVRMLEKPQRYFTAHASWYGVVQTYTVSEITPFFWEDECVMFYVRSGSGFLRVNQTLYPLSQGCFCSMHQFHVFRFEASSEEPLCMEVLIYPYPEMAYF
;
A
#
# COMPACT_ATOMS: atom_id res chain seq x y z
N MET A 1 7.89 -8.24 -19.42
CA MET A 1 8.50 -7.62 -18.22
C MET A 1 7.46 -6.73 -17.55
N GLU A 2 7.25 -6.92 -16.27
CA GLU A 2 6.31 -6.08 -15.55
C GLU A 2 6.90 -4.68 -15.35
N GLN A 3 6.05 -3.68 -15.52
CA GLN A 3 6.43 -2.30 -15.29
C GLN A 3 6.35 -1.99 -13.80
N ILE A 4 7.37 -1.33 -13.27
CA ILE A 4 7.37 -0.86 -11.89
C ILE A 4 6.84 0.57 -11.90
N VAL A 5 5.79 0.81 -11.14
CA VAL A 5 5.05 2.07 -11.15
C VAL A 5 5.25 2.81 -9.83
N ARG A 6 5.47 4.12 -9.91
CA ARG A 6 5.49 4.92 -8.69
C ARG A 6 4.08 4.97 -8.11
N MET A 7 3.96 4.66 -6.82
CA MET A 7 2.64 4.52 -6.18
C MET A 7 1.80 5.80 -6.27
N LEU A 8 2.41 6.95 -6.07
CA LEU A 8 1.68 8.23 -6.06
C LEU A 8 1.19 8.67 -7.44
N GLU A 9 1.74 8.12 -8.53
CA GLU A 9 1.38 8.59 -9.87
C GLU A 9 0.02 8.07 -10.33
N LYS A 10 -0.32 6.82 -10.00
CA LYS A 10 -1.55 6.20 -10.49
C LYS A 10 -2.27 5.41 -9.42
N PRO A 11 -2.47 5.95 -8.22
CA PRO A 11 -3.10 5.18 -7.15
C PRO A 11 -4.54 4.81 -7.48
N GLN A 12 -5.27 5.69 -8.17
CA GLN A 12 -6.71 5.49 -8.44
C GLN A 12 -7.00 4.37 -9.43
N ARG A 13 -6.01 3.93 -10.18
CA ARG A 13 -6.21 2.85 -11.12
C ARG A 13 -6.33 1.49 -10.41
N TYR A 14 -5.54 1.31 -9.37
CA TYR A 14 -5.43 0.03 -8.66
C TYR A 14 -6.05 0.07 -7.28
N PHE A 15 -6.25 1.27 -6.76
CA PHE A 15 -6.82 1.51 -5.46
C PHE A 15 -8.11 2.28 -5.62
N THR A 16 -9.18 1.82 -4.97
CA THR A 16 -10.39 2.62 -4.86
C THR A 16 -10.21 3.52 -3.63
N ALA A 17 -9.98 4.80 -3.88
CA ALA A 17 -9.78 5.76 -2.80
C ALA A 17 -11.12 6.21 -2.25
N HIS A 18 -11.25 6.21 -0.93
CA HIS A 18 -12.41 6.73 -0.25
C HIS A 18 -12.07 8.10 0.32
N ALA A 19 -13.06 8.97 0.39
CA ALA A 19 -12.85 10.30 0.93
C ALA A 19 -12.30 10.21 2.35
N SER A 20 -11.21 10.90 2.59
CA SER A 20 -10.62 11.00 3.91
C SER A 20 -10.40 12.47 4.21
N TRP A 21 -10.83 12.87 5.39
CA TRP A 21 -10.68 14.24 5.79
C TRP A 21 -9.48 14.45 6.73
N TYR A 22 -8.71 13.38 6.95
CA TYR A 22 -7.53 13.47 7.79
C TYR A 22 -6.32 14.09 7.09
N GLY A 23 -6.44 14.39 5.83
CA GLY A 23 -5.38 15.05 5.09
C GLY A 23 -4.28 14.12 4.61
N VAL A 24 -3.54 13.52 5.52
CA VAL A 24 -2.38 12.68 5.19
C VAL A 24 -2.69 11.18 5.20
N VAL A 25 -3.79 10.78 5.79
CA VAL A 25 -4.21 9.38 5.85
C VAL A 25 -5.39 9.18 4.91
N GLN A 26 -5.28 8.23 4.01
CA GLN A 26 -6.35 7.91 3.07
C GLN A 26 -6.69 6.45 3.16
N THR A 27 -7.95 6.13 2.92
CA THR A 27 -8.43 4.76 2.89
C THR A 27 -8.49 4.28 1.45
N TYR A 28 -7.90 3.13 1.19
CA TYR A 28 -7.88 2.52 -0.13
C TYR A 28 -8.41 1.11 -0.08
N THR A 29 -9.05 0.69 -1.17
CA THR A 29 -9.48 -0.69 -1.34
C THR A 29 -8.74 -1.28 -2.53
N VAL A 30 -8.14 -2.45 -2.33
CA VAL A 30 -7.44 -3.19 -3.37
C VAL A 30 -8.15 -4.53 -3.55
N SER A 31 -8.60 -4.80 -4.77
CA SER A 31 -9.38 -6.00 -5.07
C SER A 31 -8.77 -6.84 -6.19
N GLU A 32 -7.52 -6.61 -6.51
CA GLU A 32 -6.83 -7.36 -7.58
C GLU A 32 -5.34 -7.45 -7.29
N ILE A 33 -4.61 -8.15 -8.13
CA ILE A 33 -3.16 -8.17 -8.08
C ILE A 33 -2.67 -6.90 -8.76
N THR A 34 -1.98 -6.05 -8.00
CA THR A 34 -1.47 -4.78 -8.53
C THR A 34 -0.14 -4.99 -9.26
N PRO A 35 0.29 -4.03 -10.07
CA PRO A 35 1.68 -4.02 -10.52
C PRO A 35 2.62 -3.78 -9.34
N PHE A 36 3.92 -3.91 -9.57
CA PHE A 36 4.89 -3.53 -8.56
C PHE A 36 4.98 -2.02 -8.46
N PHE A 37 5.03 -1.55 -7.22
CA PHE A 37 5.14 -0.14 -6.90
C PHE A 37 6.48 0.17 -6.26
N TRP A 38 6.89 1.40 -6.37
CA TRP A 38 7.97 1.97 -5.59
C TRP A 38 7.55 3.36 -5.13
N GLU A 39 8.22 3.87 -4.10
CA GLU A 39 7.98 5.22 -3.61
C GLU A 39 9.25 5.76 -2.98
N ASP A 40 9.54 7.06 -3.16
CA ASP A 40 10.69 7.71 -2.53
C ASP A 40 10.43 8.04 -1.07
N GLU A 41 9.19 7.96 -0.63
CA GLU A 41 8.81 8.31 0.73
C GLU A 41 8.46 7.06 1.50
N CYS A 42 8.38 7.17 2.82
CA CYS A 42 7.91 6.08 3.64
C CYS A 42 6.42 5.87 3.42
N VAL A 43 6.01 4.63 3.24
CA VAL A 43 4.61 4.26 3.08
C VAL A 43 4.23 3.31 4.19
N MET A 44 3.19 3.65 4.92
CA MET A 44 2.67 2.82 6.01
C MET A 44 1.25 2.40 5.71
N PHE A 45 0.93 1.13 5.99
CA PHE A 45 -0.40 0.58 5.77
C PHE A 45 -0.92 -0.05 7.04
N TYR A 46 -2.22 0.15 7.28
CA TYR A 46 -2.96 -0.58 8.29
C TYR A 46 -4.14 -1.26 7.61
N VAL A 47 -4.26 -2.58 7.76
CA VAL A 47 -5.34 -3.35 7.13
C VAL A 47 -6.55 -3.30 8.05
N ARG A 48 -7.63 -2.68 7.57
CA ARG A 48 -8.87 -2.57 8.32
C ARG A 48 -9.75 -3.80 8.14
N SER A 49 -9.77 -4.35 6.94
CA SER A 49 -10.59 -5.52 6.64
C SER A 49 -10.06 -6.20 5.38
N GLY A 50 -10.52 -7.43 5.17
CA GLY A 50 -10.13 -8.20 4.02
C GLY A 50 -8.88 -9.02 4.26
N SER A 51 -8.42 -9.69 3.21
CA SER A 51 -7.22 -10.50 3.28
C SER A 51 -6.52 -10.50 1.93
N GLY A 52 -5.25 -10.86 1.95
CA GLY A 52 -4.44 -10.93 0.76
C GLY A 52 -2.98 -11.04 1.14
N PHE A 53 -2.10 -10.61 0.25
CA PHE A 53 -0.67 -10.69 0.46
C PHE A 53 0.00 -9.40 0.03
N LEU A 54 1.09 -9.08 0.71
CA LEU A 54 2.02 -8.04 0.32
C LEU A 54 3.31 -8.72 -0.10
N ARG A 55 3.71 -8.51 -1.34
CA ARG A 55 5.01 -8.97 -1.82
C ARG A 55 5.98 -7.81 -1.80
N VAL A 56 7.03 -7.94 -1.01
CA VAL A 56 8.07 -6.91 -0.89
C VAL A 56 9.38 -7.52 -1.36
N ASN A 57 9.93 -6.95 -2.40
CA ASN A 57 11.10 -7.49 -3.08
C ASN A 57 10.80 -8.94 -3.51
N GLN A 58 11.27 -9.94 -2.79
CA GLN A 58 11.01 -11.33 -3.12
C GLN A 58 10.33 -12.09 -2.00
N THR A 59 9.88 -11.38 -0.96
CA THR A 59 9.25 -11.98 0.21
C THR A 59 7.75 -11.71 0.19
N LEU A 60 6.98 -12.75 0.49
CA LEU A 60 5.52 -12.69 0.52
C LEU A 60 5.05 -12.68 1.97
N TYR A 61 4.28 -11.66 2.32
CA TYR A 61 3.72 -11.48 3.66
C TYR A 61 2.21 -11.58 3.61
N PRO A 62 1.58 -12.44 4.43
CA PRO A 62 0.11 -12.46 4.48
C PRO A 62 -0.43 -11.22 5.16
N LEU A 63 -1.55 -10.72 4.64
CA LEU A 63 -2.24 -9.57 5.18
C LEU A 63 -3.65 -9.96 5.61
N SER A 64 -4.03 -9.50 6.78
CA SER A 64 -5.38 -9.65 7.30
C SER A 64 -5.68 -8.48 8.22
N GLN A 65 -6.91 -8.42 8.71
CA GLN A 65 -7.35 -7.35 9.59
C GLN A 65 -6.38 -7.18 10.77
N GLY A 66 -5.97 -5.95 11.01
CA GLY A 66 -5.06 -5.63 12.10
C GLY A 66 -3.59 -5.60 11.72
N CYS A 67 -3.23 -6.07 10.53
CA CYS A 67 -1.83 -6.01 10.08
C CYS A 67 -1.42 -4.56 9.84
N PHE A 68 -0.22 -4.24 10.27
CA PHE A 68 0.42 -2.95 10.02
C PHE A 68 1.77 -3.21 9.40
N CYS A 69 2.11 -2.44 8.36
CA CYS A 69 3.43 -2.54 7.76
C CYS A 69 3.90 -1.18 7.28
N SER A 70 5.21 -1.05 7.21
CA SER A 70 5.82 0.19 6.75
C SER A 70 6.93 -0.16 5.77
N MET A 71 7.03 0.64 4.71
CA MET A 71 8.04 0.43 3.67
C MET A 71 8.80 1.71 3.43
N HIS A 72 10.09 1.52 3.15
CA HIS A 72 11.01 2.61 2.88
C HIS A 72 11.25 2.76 1.38
N GLN A 73 11.94 3.82 1.03
CA GLN A 73 12.14 4.23 -0.37
C GLN A 73 12.80 3.19 -1.27
N PHE A 74 13.50 2.20 -0.71
CA PHE A 74 14.19 1.20 -1.53
C PHE A 74 13.40 -0.09 -1.70
N HIS A 75 12.17 -0.14 -1.21
CA HIS A 75 11.34 -1.32 -1.35
C HIS A 75 10.54 -1.27 -2.65
N VAL A 76 10.48 -2.41 -3.33
CA VAL A 76 9.59 -2.63 -4.46
C VAL A 76 8.54 -3.62 -3.99
N PHE A 77 7.27 -3.26 -4.12
CA PHE A 77 6.20 -4.04 -3.51
C PHE A 77 4.95 -4.05 -4.37
N ARG A 78 4.11 -5.06 -4.15
CA ARG A 78 2.77 -5.10 -4.73
C ARG A 78 1.80 -5.79 -3.78
N PHE A 79 0.51 -5.53 -4.00
CA PHE A 79 -0.56 -6.20 -3.29
C PHE A 79 -1.11 -7.32 -4.16
N GLU A 80 -1.40 -8.46 -3.53
CA GLU A 80 -2.05 -9.59 -4.17
C GLU A 80 -3.38 -9.82 -3.44
N ALA A 81 -4.44 -9.25 -3.98
CA ALA A 81 -5.77 -9.29 -3.40
C ALA A 81 -6.76 -9.86 -4.40
N SER A 82 -8.00 -10.07 -3.98
CA SER A 82 -9.06 -10.55 -4.84
C SER A 82 -10.33 -9.76 -4.61
N SER A 83 -11.26 -9.85 -5.57
CA SER A 83 -12.56 -9.19 -5.42
C SER A 83 -13.45 -9.88 -4.39
N GLU A 84 -13.14 -11.10 -4.00
CA GLU A 84 -13.92 -11.82 -3.00
C GLU A 84 -13.65 -11.35 -1.58
N GLU A 85 -12.40 -10.96 -1.30
CA GLU A 85 -12.01 -10.41 -0.01
C GLU A 85 -11.08 -9.22 -0.22
N PRO A 86 -11.61 -8.08 -0.70
CA PRO A 86 -10.75 -6.95 -0.99
C PRO A 86 -10.07 -6.42 0.28
N LEU A 87 -8.83 -6.02 0.12
CA LEU A 87 -8.08 -5.38 1.19
C LEU A 87 -8.53 -3.93 1.33
N CYS A 88 -9.04 -3.58 2.49
CA CYS A 88 -9.36 -2.21 2.83
C CYS A 88 -8.29 -1.71 3.80
N MET A 89 -7.55 -0.68 3.40
CA MET A 89 -6.38 -0.24 4.13
C MET A 89 -6.38 1.26 4.33
N GLU A 90 -5.84 1.67 5.46
CA GLU A 90 -5.45 3.07 5.67
C GLU A 90 -3.99 3.21 5.27
N VAL A 91 -3.70 4.19 4.42
CA VAL A 91 -2.37 4.40 3.86
C VAL A 91 -1.90 5.79 4.25
N LEU A 92 -0.71 5.86 4.80
CA LEU A 92 -0.04 7.10 5.14
C LEU A 92 1.28 7.14 4.39
N ILE A 93 1.48 8.20 3.61
CA ILE A 93 2.73 8.42 2.90
C ILE A 93 3.42 9.62 3.53
N TYR A 94 4.64 9.41 3.96
CA TYR A 94 5.40 10.39 4.73
C TYR A 94 6.72 10.70 4.06
N PRO A 95 7.11 11.97 3.95
CA PRO A 95 8.45 12.31 3.46
C PRO A 95 9.53 11.67 4.34
N TYR A 96 10.48 10.99 3.70
CA TYR A 96 11.50 10.24 4.43
C TYR A 96 12.27 11.08 5.45
N PRO A 97 12.71 12.32 5.11
CA PRO A 97 13.43 13.12 6.10
C PRO A 97 12.63 13.43 7.35
N GLU A 98 11.32 13.58 7.24
CA GLU A 98 10.47 13.81 8.41
C GLU A 98 10.34 12.58 9.28
N MET A 99 10.22 11.41 8.65
CA MET A 99 10.13 10.15 9.39
C MET A 99 11.41 9.84 10.15
N ALA A 100 12.55 10.33 9.70
CA ALA A 100 13.83 10.07 10.36
C ALA A 100 13.93 10.70 11.75
N TYR A 101 13.05 11.63 12.07
CA TYR A 101 13.02 12.30 13.36
C TYR A 101 11.99 11.75 14.33
N PHE A 102 11.28 10.75 13.94
CA PHE A 102 10.33 10.04 14.81
C PHE A 102 10.87 8.67 15.20
#